data_b32c6ab6c5b890034f46779e0d4cff75
#
_entry.id   b32c6ab6c5b890034f46779e0d4cff75
#
_cell.length_a   1.000
_cell.length_b   1.000
_cell.length_c   1.000
_cell.angle_alpha   90.00
_cell.angle_beta   90.00
_cell.angle_gamma   90.00
#
_symmetry.space_group_name_H-M   'P 1'
#
loop_
_entity.id
_entity.type
_entity.pdbx_description
1 polymer ?
#
loop_
_entity_poly.entity_id
_entity_poly.type
_entity_poly.pdbx_seq_one_letter_code
_entity_poly.pdbx_strand_id
1 'polypeptide(L)' 'MNPPYRSYREYLKHPRFLEVRAKVFERAAGRCERCGEWPPTEPHHLRYPPWGEFDVPENMIAVCHPCHCELHGKKYR' A
#
# COMPACT_ATOMS: atom_id res chain seq x y z
N MET A 1 -5.98 -3.33 -25.89
CA MET A 1 -4.80 -3.88 -25.23
C MET A 1 -5.17 -4.51 -23.89
N ASN A 2 -4.66 -5.71 -23.63
CA ASN A 2 -4.97 -6.39 -22.36
C ASN A 2 -4.22 -5.71 -21.21
N PRO A 3 -4.86 -5.55 -20.05
CA PRO A 3 -4.12 -5.06 -18.89
C PRO A 3 -3.05 -6.06 -18.45
N PRO A 4 -2.00 -5.60 -17.77
CA PRO A 4 -0.90 -6.48 -17.32
C PRO A 4 -1.31 -7.43 -16.20
N TYR A 5 -2.51 -7.27 -15.66
CA TYR A 5 -3.08 -8.15 -14.63
C TYR A 5 -4.59 -8.27 -14.90
N ARG A 6 -5.20 -9.38 -14.47
CA ARG A 6 -6.61 -9.67 -14.74
C ARG A 6 -7.54 -9.36 -13.57
N SER A 7 -6.98 -9.28 -12.37
CA SER A 7 -7.77 -9.02 -11.17
C SER A 7 -6.92 -8.23 -10.19
N TYR A 8 -7.57 -7.64 -9.20
CA TYR A 8 -6.87 -6.92 -8.13
C TYR A 8 -5.95 -7.87 -7.36
N ARG A 9 -6.35 -9.13 -7.20
CA ARG A 9 -5.52 -10.14 -6.56
C ARG A 9 -4.23 -10.37 -7.32
N GLU A 10 -4.31 -10.49 -8.65
CA GLU A 10 -3.12 -10.62 -9.49
C GLU A 10 -2.25 -9.36 -9.43
N TYR A 11 -2.89 -8.20 -9.41
CA TYR A 11 -2.19 -6.94 -9.30
C TYR A 11 -1.31 -6.90 -8.04
N LEU A 12 -1.86 -7.32 -6.90
CA LEU A 12 -1.12 -7.30 -5.64
C LEU A 12 0.07 -8.26 -5.61
N LYS A 13 0.11 -9.24 -6.52
CA LYS A 13 1.22 -10.18 -6.67
C LYS A 13 2.17 -9.81 -7.80
N HIS A 14 1.82 -8.80 -8.59
CA HIS A 14 2.63 -8.43 -9.74
C HIS A 14 3.97 -7.86 -9.29
N PRO A 15 5.09 -8.26 -9.95
CA PRO A 15 6.43 -7.77 -9.56
C PRO A 15 6.54 -6.24 -9.50
N ARG A 16 5.88 -5.53 -10.38
CA ARG A 16 5.92 -4.06 -10.37
C ARG A 16 5.24 -3.47 -9.15
N PHE A 17 4.12 -4.06 -8.72
CA PHE A 17 3.47 -3.61 -7.49
C PHE A 17 4.33 -3.93 -6.27
N LEU A 18 4.91 -5.14 -6.23
CA LEU A 18 5.77 -5.54 -5.12
C LEU A 18 7.00 -4.63 -5.01
N GLU A 19 7.52 -4.17 -6.13
CA GLU A 19 8.63 -3.21 -6.16
C GLU A 19 8.21 -1.87 -5.57
N VAL A 20 7.05 -1.36 -5.94
CA VAL A 20 6.51 -0.11 -5.38
C VAL A 20 6.29 -0.26 -3.88
N ARG A 21 5.69 -1.38 -3.46
CA ARG A 21 5.46 -1.69 -2.05
C ARG A 21 6.77 -1.69 -1.26
N ALA A 22 7.80 -2.32 -1.81
CA ALA A 22 9.10 -2.36 -1.16
C ALA A 22 9.68 -0.96 -0.96
N LYS A 23 9.55 -0.09 -1.95
CA LYS A 23 10.01 1.29 -1.85
C LYS A 23 9.26 2.08 -0.78
N VAL A 24 7.97 1.85 -0.66
CA VAL A 24 7.15 2.51 0.36
C VAL A 24 7.60 2.09 1.76
N PHE A 25 7.81 0.78 1.97
CA PHE A 25 8.27 0.27 3.26
C PHE A 25 9.70 0.69 3.57
N GLU A 26 10.56 0.77 2.57
CA GLU A 26 11.91 1.28 2.73
C GLU A 26 11.91 2.74 3.16
N ARG A 27 11.06 3.56 2.54
CA ARG A 27 10.92 4.97 2.92
C ARG A 27 10.43 5.13 4.35
N ALA A 28 9.55 4.24 4.80
CA ALA A 28 9.01 4.29 6.16
C ALA A 28 10.07 4.02 7.23
N ALA A 29 11.15 3.32 6.87
CA ALA A 29 12.29 3.09 7.76
C ALA A 29 11.90 2.44 9.09
N GLY A 30 10.99 1.48 9.05
CA GLY A 30 10.57 0.72 10.24
C GLY A 30 9.51 1.38 11.10
N ARG A 31 8.97 2.50 10.66
CA ARG A 31 7.93 3.22 11.42
C ARG A 31 6.71 3.47 10.57
N CYS A 32 5.53 3.28 11.17
CA CYS A 32 4.26 3.63 10.55
C CYS A 32 4.33 5.09 10.06
N GLU A 33 3.99 5.32 8.80
CA GLU A 33 4.04 6.66 8.21
C GLU A 33 2.88 7.55 8.67
N ARG A 34 1.94 7.01 9.42
CA ARG A 34 0.83 7.79 9.95
C ARG A 34 1.00 8.15 11.42
N CYS A 35 1.26 7.18 12.30
CA CYS A 35 1.42 7.45 13.73
C CYS A 35 2.87 7.54 14.20
N GLY A 36 3.79 6.93 13.46
CA GLY A 36 5.22 6.97 13.82
C GLY A 36 5.63 6.12 15.01
N GLU A 37 4.70 5.37 15.61
CA GLU A 37 4.98 4.62 16.85
C GLU A 37 5.21 3.15 16.61
N TRP A 38 4.42 2.53 15.73
CA TRP A 38 4.47 1.10 15.48
C TRP A 38 5.15 0.79 14.16
N PRO A 39 5.75 -0.41 14.03
CA PRO A 39 6.27 -0.81 12.73
C PRO A 39 5.12 -0.95 11.73
N PRO A 40 5.35 -0.56 10.47
CA PRO A 40 4.33 -0.72 9.45
C PRO A 40 4.18 -2.18 9.04
N THR A 41 2.97 -2.61 8.82
CA THR A 41 2.67 -3.98 8.39
C THR A 41 1.91 -4.03 7.07
N GLU A 42 1.28 -2.93 6.67
CA GLU A 42 0.39 -2.93 5.52
C GLU A 42 0.60 -1.67 4.67
N PRO A 43 0.55 -1.81 3.35
CA PRO A 43 0.51 -0.63 2.49
C PRO A 43 -0.92 -0.10 2.42
N HIS A 44 -1.06 1.22 2.36
CA HIS A 44 -2.36 1.87 2.21
C HIS A 44 -2.30 2.81 1.02
N HIS A 45 -3.31 2.72 0.15
CA HIS A 45 -3.42 3.62 -1.00
C HIS A 45 -4.00 4.95 -0.57
N LEU A 46 -3.29 6.02 -0.87
CA LEU A 46 -3.83 7.38 -0.78
C LEU A 46 -4.65 7.67 -2.02
N ARG A 47 -4.25 7.07 -3.13
CA ARG A 47 -4.92 7.21 -4.41
C ARG A 47 -4.72 5.92 -5.20
N TYR A 48 -5.82 5.38 -5.76
CA TYR A 48 -5.73 4.18 -6.57
C TYR A 48 -5.39 4.54 -8.02
N PRO A 49 -4.57 3.72 -8.69
CA PRO A 49 -4.27 3.95 -10.11
C PRO A 49 -5.50 3.56 -10.96
N PRO A 50 -5.62 4.11 -12.16
CA PRO A 50 -6.62 3.62 -13.11
C PRO A 50 -6.37 2.15 -13.43
N TRP A 51 -7.43 1.42 -13.77
CA TRP A 51 -7.31 0.01 -14.10
C TRP A 51 -6.33 -0.20 -15.25
N GLY A 52 -5.41 -1.14 -15.07
CA GLY A 52 -4.36 -1.45 -16.05
C GLY A 52 -3.05 -0.70 -15.80
N GLU A 53 -3.03 0.22 -14.85
CA GLU A 53 -1.82 0.96 -14.50
C GLU A 53 -1.29 0.51 -13.13
N PHE A 54 -0.11 0.98 -12.79
CA PHE A 54 0.55 0.61 -11.54
C PHE A 54 0.67 1.82 -10.62
N ASP A 55 0.71 1.53 -9.32
CA ASP A 55 0.94 2.55 -8.30
C ASP A 55 2.33 3.16 -8.41
N VAL A 56 2.46 4.33 -7.80
CA VAL A 56 3.78 4.95 -7.56
C VAL A 56 3.91 5.15 -6.05
N PRO A 57 5.14 5.15 -5.52
CA PRO A 57 5.33 5.26 -4.07
C PRO A 57 4.68 6.51 -3.44
N GLU A 58 4.59 7.60 -4.19
CA GLU A 58 3.99 8.86 -3.72
C GLU A 58 2.50 8.73 -3.38
N ASN A 59 1.84 7.73 -3.93
CA ASN A 59 0.40 7.52 -3.72
C ASN A 59 0.10 6.46 -2.67
N MET A 60 1.12 6.00 -1.95
CA MET A 60 0.97 4.97 -0.92
C MET A 60 1.72 5.33 0.34
N ILE A 61 1.24 4.80 1.46
CA ILE A 61 1.96 4.90 2.74
C ILE A 61 2.01 3.52 3.38
N ALA A 62 3.06 3.28 4.16
CA ALA A 62 3.20 2.06 4.95
C ALA A 62 2.69 2.35 6.35
N VAL A 63 1.70 1.59 6.81
CA VAL A 63 1.02 1.87 8.07
C VAL A 63 0.93 0.62 8.93
N CYS A 64 0.81 0.83 10.24
CA CYS A 64 0.52 -0.26 11.16
C CYS A 64 -0.95 -0.67 11.05
N HIS A 65 -1.29 -1.83 11.57
CA HIS A 65 -2.66 -2.34 11.46
C HIS A 65 -3.71 -1.39 12.08
N PRO A 66 -3.52 -0.85 13.30
CA PRO A 66 -4.50 0.11 13.85
C PRO A 66 -4.74 1.32 12.95
N CYS A 67 -3.66 1.90 12.41
CA CYS A 67 -3.80 3.04 11.50
C CYS A 67 -4.53 2.66 10.22
N HIS A 68 -4.23 1.48 9.67
CA HIS A 68 -4.88 1.00 8.46
C HIS A 68 -6.38 0.83 8.69
N CYS A 69 -6.77 0.28 9.83
CA CYS A 69 -8.18 0.14 10.19
C CYS A 69 -8.88 1.50 10.30
N GLU A 70 -8.24 2.46 10.94
CA GLU A 70 -8.80 3.80 11.08
C GLU A 70 -8.97 4.51 9.74
N LEU A 71 -7.98 4.35 8.85
CA LEU A 71 -8.03 4.95 7.51
C LEU A 71 -9.17 4.37 6.67
N HIS A 72 -9.56 3.12 6.93
CA HIS A 72 -10.71 2.50 6.27
C HIS A 72 -12.03 2.73 7.01
N GLY A 73 -12.01 3.53 8.06
CA GLY A 73 -13.21 3.79 8.85
C GLY A 73 -13.65 2.65 9.74
N LYS A 74 -12.75 1.68 9.97
CA LYS A 74 -13.03 0.54 10.83
C LYS A 74 -12.41 0.75 12.20
N LYS A 75 -13.07 0.25 13.22
CA LYS A 75 -12.51 0.30 14.57
C LYS A 75 -11.48 -0.80 14.75
N TYR A 76 -10.35 -0.43 15.32
CA TYR A 76 -9.33 -1.39 15.69
C TYR A 76 -9.78 -2.17 16.94
N ARG A 77 -9.55 -3.47 16.92
CA ARG A 77 -9.87 -4.34 18.06
C ARG A 77 -8.68 -5.19 18.44
#